data_6ad15ab5bdfaec452ac8ec5469e11c3e
#
_entry.id   6ad15ab5bdfaec452ac8ec5469e11c3e
#
_cell.length_a   1.000
_cell.length_b   1.000
_cell.length_c   1.000
_cell.angle_alpha   90.00
_cell.angle_beta   90.00
_cell.angle_gamma   90.00
#
_symmetry.space_group_name_H-M   'P 1'
#
loop_
_entity.id
_entity.type
_entity.pdbx_description
1 polymer ?
#
loop_
_entity_poly.entity_id
_entity_poly.type
_entity_poly.pdbx_seq_one_letter_code
_entity_poly.pdbx_strand_id
1 'polypeptide(L)'
;MKNNFEFQNPTQLIFGKGTIPQLAQVLPKKERILVTYGGGSVKQNGVHEQVCKALQGFDYVEFWGIEPNPTVETLRKAIALGKQEKITYILAVGGGSVIDGTKLISSAIPYHGDAWELVLNPSKIGKMIPFASVLTLPATGSEMNSGAVISNAEKQEKFAFFSSYPQFSILDPTATFSLPKFQIACGIADTFIHVLEQYLTVTDESPLMDRWSEGIMQTLIELAPKINADPRNYDAMSEFMLCATMALNGFTAMGVSQDWATHLIGHEITALHGVTHGQTLAVVILGTMTVMREQKKAKLLQFGARVFNIVEGTEEQRMEKTIDASEQFFRAIGLATRLYELNIGKETISTIKERFLHRGTRLGECANIDGYLTEEILNNCL
;
A
#
# COMPACT_ATOMS: atom_id res chain seq x y z
N MET A 1 7.36 19.71 -18.33
CA MET A 1 6.55 20.78 -17.68
C MET A 1 5.64 20.11 -16.67
N LYS A 2 5.57 20.61 -15.46
CA LYS A 2 4.71 20.05 -14.41
C LYS A 2 3.27 19.96 -14.87
N ASN A 3 2.60 18.83 -14.66
CA ASN A 3 1.21 18.65 -15.04
C ASN A 3 0.28 19.52 -14.16
N ASN A 4 -0.84 19.95 -14.71
CA ASN A 4 -1.90 20.58 -13.90
C ASN A 4 -2.45 19.55 -12.92
N PHE A 5 -2.74 19.97 -11.70
CA PHE A 5 -3.31 19.09 -10.68
C PHE A 5 -4.27 19.89 -9.76
N GLU A 6 -5.16 19.15 -9.13
CA GLU A 6 -5.94 19.58 -7.98
C GLU A 6 -5.62 18.65 -6.83
N PHE A 7 -5.33 19.20 -5.66
CA PHE A 7 -5.02 18.41 -4.48
C PHE A 7 -5.96 18.78 -3.33
N GLN A 8 -6.66 17.77 -2.84
CA GLN A 8 -7.45 17.84 -1.62
C GLN A 8 -7.37 16.52 -0.90
N ASN A 9 -7.03 16.54 0.38
CA ASN A 9 -7.13 15.36 1.24
C ASN A 9 -8.11 15.66 2.39
N PRO A 10 -9.31 15.07 2.39
CA PRO A 10 -10.35 15.41 3.35
C PRO A 10 -10.20 14.68 4.69
N THR A 11 -9.25 13.75 4.81
CA THR A 11 -9.08 12.92 6.01
C THR A 11 -8.47 13.72 7.16
N GLN A 12 -9.15 13.78 8.29
CA GLN A 12 -8.54 14.27 9.53
C GLN A 12 -7.56 13.24 10.08
N LEU A 13 -6.29 13.59 10.24
CA LEU A 13 -5.27 12.74 10.82
C LEU A 13 -5.15 13.01 12.33
N ILE A 14 -5.33 11.98 13.16
CA ILE A 14 -5.18 12.03 14.63
C ILE A 14 -3.99 11.16 14.97
N PHE A 15 -2.87 11.78 15.29
CA PHE A 15 -1.59 11.09 15.47
C PHE A 15 -1.05 11.23 16.89
N GLY A 16 -0.46 10.15 17.41
CA GLY A 16 0.33 10.17 18.63
C GLY A 16 -0.02 9.05 19.62
N LYS A 17 0.80 8.93 20.66
CA LYS A 17 0.65 7.92 21.70
C LYS A 17 -0.65 8.11 22.50
N GLY A 18 -1.42 7.03 22.63
CA GLY A 18 -2.65 7.04 23.42
C GLY A 18 -3.81 7.79 22.77
N THR A 19 -3.83 7.87 21.42
CA THR A 19 -4.88 8.57 20.67
C THR A 19 -6.13 7.72 20.41
N ILE A 20 -6.08 6.38 20.50
CA ILE A 20 -7.25 5.50 20.26
C ILE A 20 -8.48 5.88 21.10
N PRO A 21 -8.38 6.26 22.39
CA PRO A 21 -9.52 6.70 23.18
C PRO A 21 -10.26 7.93 22.64
N GLN A 22 -9.64 8.73 21.74
CA GLN A 22 -10.32 9.86 21.10
C GLN A 22 -11.49 9.44 20.19
N LEU A 23 -11.59 8.15 19.81
CA LEU A 23 -12.77 7.58 19.15
C LEU A 23 -14.07 7.98 19.86
N ALA A 24 -14.09 8.01 21.19
CA ALA A 24 -15.26 8.40 21.97
C ALA A 24 -15.74 9.84 21.68
N GLN A 25 -14.88 10.70 21.15
CA GLN A 25 -15.16 12.11 20.89
C GLN A 25 -15.44 12.37 19.39
N VAL A 26 -14.74 11.67 18.49
CA VAL A 26 -14.79 11.95 17.06
C VAL A 26 -15.80 11.09 16.29
N LEU A 27 -16.19 9.91 16.82
CA LEU A 27 -17.21 9.08 16.20
C LEU A 27 -18.62 9.70 16.33
N PRO A 28 -19.46 9.60 15.28
CA PRO A 28 -20.82 10.09 15.31
C PRO A 28 -21.72 9.25 16.24
N LYS A 29 -22.31 9.88 17.26
CA LYS A 29 -23.04 9.21 18.36
C LYS A 29 -24.34 8.51 17.97
N LYS A 30 -24.95 8.89 16.85
CA LYS A 30 -26.27 8.43 16.43
C LYS A 30 -26.23 7.35 15.35
N GLU A 31 -25.03 6.98 14.91
CA GLU A 31 -24.84 6.02 13.84
C GLU A 31 -24.79 4.58 14.38
N ARG A 32 -25.29 3.64 13.58
CA ARG A 32 -25.05 2.21 13.78
C ARG A 32 -23.76 1.82 13.10
N ILE A 33 -22.77 1.40 13.86
CA ILE A 33 -21.38 1.24 13.42
C ILE A 33 -21.08 -0.23 13.14
N LEU A 34 -20.48 -0.52 11.98
CA LEU A 34 -19.79 -1.77 11.72
C LEU A 34 -18.30 -1.58 12.01
N VAL A 35 -17.77 -2.32 13.00
CA VAL A 35 -16.33 -2.32 13.25
C VAL A 35 -15.70 -3.51 12.52
N THR A 36 -14.78 -3.24 11.60
CA THR A 36 -14.12 -4.26 10.79
C THR A 36 -12.72 -4.55 11.30
N TYR A 37 -12.36 -5.83 11.40
CA TYR A 37 -11.08 -6.31 11.92
C TYR A 37 -10.46 -7.36 11.00
N GLY A 38 -9.14 -7.54 11.14
CA GLY A 38 -8.40 -8.64 10.54
C GLY A 38 -8.47 -9.94 11.33
N GLY A 39 -7.40 -10.73 11.30
CA GLY A 39 -7.33 -12.07 11.91
C GLY A 39 -7.23 -12.13 13.44
N GLY A 40 -7.32 -11.01 14.14
CA GLY A 40 -7.40 -10.99 15.61
C GLY A 40 -6.13 -10.57 16.36
N SER A 41 -5.04 -10.18 15.71
CA SER A 41 -3.82 -9.66 16.35
C SER A 41 -4.10 -8.46 17.29
N VAL A 42 -5.09 -7.63 16.96
CA VAL A 42 -5.52 -6.48 17.77
C VAL A 42 -6.07 -6.87 19.16
N LYS A 43 -6.50 -8.13 19.37
CA LYS A 43 -6.89 -8.65 20.69
C LYS A 43 -5.69 -8.91 21.58
N GLN A 44 -4.54 -9.26 20.98
CA GLN A 44 -3.32 -9.60 21.71
C GLN A 44 -2.50 -8.38 22.11
N ASN A 45 -2.61 -7.27 21.35
CA ASN A 45 -1.82 -6.05 21.59
C ASN A 45 -2.58 -4.94 22.33
N GLY A 46 -3.81 -5.20 22.81
CA GLY A 46 -4.61 -4.25 23.57
C GLY A 46 -5.32 -3.17 22.75
N VAL A 47 -5.19 -3.17 21.44
CA VAL A 47 -5.92 -2.22 20.55
C VAL A 47 -7.41 -2.47 20.61
N HIS A 48 -7.86 -3.74 20.54
CA HIS A 48 -9.28 -4.09 20.63
C HIS A 48 -9.90 -3.64 21.95
N GLU A 49 -9.21 -3.84 23.08
CA GLU A 49 -9.69 -3.39 24.40
C GLU A 49 -9.88 -1.87 24.45
N GLN A 50 -8.92 -1.11 23.93
CA GLN A 50 -9.02 0.35 23.85
C GLN A 50 -10.18 0.81 22.96
N VAL A 51 -10.37 0.15 21.81
CA VAL A 51 -11.50 0.42 20.90
C VAL A 51 -12.83 0.12 21.59
N CYS A 52 -13.01 -1.06 22.18
CA CYS A 52 -14.24 -1.42 22.90
C CYS A 52 -14.55 -0.45 24.05
N LYS A 53 -13.54 -0.02 24.80
CA LYS A 53 -13.71 0.97 25.87
C LYS A 53 -14.15 2.34 25.31
N ALA A 54 -13.58 2.76 24.18
CA ALA A 54 -13.97 4.02 23.53
C ALA A 54 -15.37 3.97 22.92
N LEU A 55 -15.83 2.76 22.53
CA LEU A 55 -17.16 2.54 21.96
C LEU A 55 -18.26 2.29 23.00
N GLN A 56 -17.98 2.43 24.29
CA GLN A 56 -19.02 2.32 25.32
C GLN A 56 -20.13 3.35 25.09
N GLY A 57 -21.37 2.86 24.97
CA GLY A 57 -22.55 3.68 24.69
C GLY A 57 -22.81 3.97 23.21
N PHE A 58 -22.02 3.39 22.31
CA PHE A 58 -22.33 3.38 20.88
C PHE A 58 -23.11 2.11 20.48
N ASP A 59 -23.91 2.22 19.43
CA ASP A 59 -24.57 1.06 18.80
C ASP A 59 -23.64 0.50 17.71
N TYR A 60 -23.04 -0.66 17.96
CA TYR A 60 -22.11 -1.26 17.02
C TYR A 60 -22.18 -2.78 16.93
N VAL A 61 -21.76 -3.30 15.81
CA VAL A 61 -21.51 -4.74 15.55
C VAL A 61 -20.09 -4.93 15.03
N GLU A 62 -19.52 -6.10 15.24
CA GLU A 62 -18.15 -6.42 14.80
C GLU A 62 -18.16 -7.41 13.63
N PHE A 63 -17.27 -7.22 12.67
CA PHE A 63 -16.93 -8.19 11.65
C PHE A 63 -15.43 -8.52 11.72
N TRP A 64 -15.11 -9.80 11.80
CA TRP A 64 -13.77 -10.33 11.94
C TRP A 64 -13.37 -11.17 10.74
N GLY A 65 -12.05 -11.23 10.47
CA GLY A 65 -11.48 -12.18 9.52
C GLY A 65 -11.15 -11.57 8.15
N ILE A 66 -11.02 -10.25 8.04
CA ILE A 66 -10.44 -9.66 6.82
C ILE A 66 -8.96 -10.04 6.77
N GLU A 67 -8.63 -10.90 5.81
CA GLU A 67 -7.30 -11.45 5.62
C GLU A 67 -6.32 -10.46 4.95
N PRO A 68 -5.00 -10.66 5.07
CA PRO A 68 -4.02 -10.01 4.19
C PRO A 68 -4.37 -10.28 2.72
N ASN A 69 -4.26 -9.26 1.85
CA ASN A 69 -4.78 -9.30 0.48
C ASN A 69 -6.28 -9.61 0.46
N PRO A 70 -7.13 -8.69 0.96
CA PRO A 70 -8.53 -8.97 1.26
C PRO A 70 -9.28 -9.49 0.04
N THR A 71 -10.03 -10.58 0.23
CA THR A 71 -10.76 -11.21 -0.86
C THR A 71 -12.20 -10.74 -0.93
N VAL A 72 -12.74 -10.62 -2.14
CA VAL A 72 -14.14 -10.23 -2.33
C VAL A 72 -15.09 -11.26 -1.69
N GLU A 73 -14.68 -12.52 -1.61
CA GLU A 73 -15.43 -13.61 -0.98
C GLU A 73 -15.66 -13.35 0.52
N THR A 74 -14.63 -12.93 1.24
CA THR A 74 -14.74 -12.53 2.65
C THR A 74 -15.54 -11.23 2.80
N LEU A 75 -15.29 -10.25 1.93
CA LEU A 75 -15.96 -8.95 2.02
C LEU A 75 -17.46 -9.02 1.70
N ARG A 76 -17.91 -9.94 0.84
CA ARG A 76 -19.35 -10.22 0.62
C ARG A 76 -20.07 -10.57 1.92
N LYS A 77 -19.42 -11.29 2.84
CA LYS A 77 -20.00 -11.63 4.16
C LYS A 77 -20.19 -10.37 5.02
N ALA A 78 -19.18 -9.49 5.03
CA ALA A 78 -19.25 -8.21 5.75
C ALA A 78 -20.32 -7.29 5.16
N ILE A 79 -20.44 -7.24 3.83
CA ILE A 79 -21.46 -6.46 3.12
C ILE A 79 -22.87 -6.99 3.44
N ALA A 80 -23.07 -8.31 3.46
CA ALA A 80 -24.34 -8.92 3.83
C ALA A 80 -24.73 -8.57 5.27
N LEU A 81 -23.78 -8.68 6.22
CA LEU A 81 -23.97 -8.25 7.60
C LEU A 81 -24.33 -6.76 7.68
N GLY A 82 -23.60 -5.91 6.95
CA GLY A 82 -23.85 -4.47 6.94
C GLY A 82 -25.24 -4.09 6.42
N LYS A 83 -25.74 -4.79 5.42
CA LYS A 83 -27.12 -4.64 4.90
C LYS A 83 -28.17 -5.11 5.91
N GLN A 84 -27.95 -6.29 6.49
CA GLN A 84 -28.85 -6.88 7.51
C GLN A 84 -28.98 -5.96 8.73
N GLU A 85 -27.86 -5.48 9.23
CA GLU A 85 -27.77 -4.64 10.43
C GLU A 85 -28.05 -3.16 10.16
N LYS A 86 -28.34 -2.78 8.92
CA LYS A 86 -28.63 -1.38 8.49
C LYS A 86 -27.56 -0.40 8.92
N ILE A 87 -26.30 -0.79 8.69
CA ILE A 87 -25.12 0.01 9.06
C ILE A 87 -25.12 1.36 8.36
N THR A 88 -24.80 2.39 9.12
CA THR A 88 -24.75 3.78 8.63
C THR A 88 -23.36 4.41 8.77
N TYR A 89 -22.44 3.74 9.49
CA TYR A 89 -21.04 4.15 9.63
C TYR A 89 -20.13 2.91 9.76
N ILE A 90 -18.85 3.02 9.34
CA ILE A 90 -17.90 1.91 9.47
C ILE A 90 -16.64 2.41 10.17
N LEU A 91 -16.07 1.60 11.07
CA LEU A 91 -14.77 1.82 11.68
C LEU A 91 -13.84 0.68 11.31
N ALA A 92 -12.81 0.95 10.51
CA ALA A 92 -11.77 -0.01 10.17
C ALA A 92 -10.70 -0.04 11.29
N VAL A 93 -10.42 -1.19 11.89
CA VAL A 93 -9.37 -1.35 12.90
C VAL A 93 -8.37 -2.41 12.44
N GLY A 94 -7.28 -1.97 11.85
CA GLY A 94 -6.30 -2.89 11.26
C GLY A 94 -5.24 -2.20 10.40
N GLY A 95 -4.52 -2.98 9.63
CA GLY A 95 -3.61 -2.48 8.59
C GLY A 95 -4.33 -2.17 7.28
N GLY A 96 -3.56 -1.87 6.23
CA GLY A 96 -4.07 -1.51 4.90
C GLY A 96 -5.12 -2.46 4.36
N SER A 97 -4.95 -3.79 4.51
CA SER A 97 -5.93 -4.79 4.03
C SER A 97 -7.32 -4.63 4.66
N VAL A 98 -7.39 -4.30 5.96
CA VAL A 98 -8.67 -4.06 6.63
C VAL A 98 -9.30 -2.76 6.13
N ILE A 99 -8.49 -1.72 5.92
CA ILE A 99 -8.96 -0.42 5.44
C ILE A 99 -9.41 -0.55 3.97
N ASP A 100 -8.66 -1.24 3.13
CA ASP A 100 -9.02 -1.51 1.72
C ASP A 100 -10.32 -2.30 1.62
N GLY A 101 -10.43 -3.38 2.41
CA GLY A 101 -11.68 -4.14 2.50
C GLY A 101 -12.85 -3.28 2.96
N THR A 102 -12.61 -2.37 3.91
CA THR A 102 -13.64 -1.44 4.40
C THR A 102 -14.09 -0.45 3.33
N LYS A 103 -13.19 0.02 2.46
CA LYS A 103 -13.55 0.87 1.32
C LYS A 103 -14.52 0.16 0.36
N LEU A 104 -14.29 -1.13 0.09
CA LEU A 104 -15.24 -1.91 -0.72
C LEU A 104 -16.56 -2.14 0.03
N ILE A 105 -16.53 -2.48 1.31
CA ILE A 105 -17.74 -2.63 2.14
C ILE A 105 -18.56 -1.34 2.15
N SER A 106 -17.91 -0.19 2.36
CA SER A 106 -18.52 1.15 2.34
C SER A 106 -19.27 1.42 1.04
N SER A 107 -18.65 1.08 -0.10
CA SER A 107 -19.22 1.28 -1.44
C SER A 107 -20.33 0.27 -1.77
N ALA A 108 -20.20 -0.97 -1.28
CA ALA A 108 -21.07 -2.08 -1.69
C ALA A 108 -22.31 -2.28 -0.79
N ILE A 109 -22.34 -1.78 0.44
CA ILE A 109 -23.55 -1.84 1.29
C ILE A 109 -24.73 -1.16 0.59
N PRO A 110 -24.62 0.06 0.03
CA PRO A 110 -25.74 0.69 -0.68
C PRO A 110 -25.95 0.15 -2.10
N TYR A 111 -25.03 -0.64 -2.66
CA TYR A 111 -25.08 -1.14 -4.02
C TYR A 111 -25.95 -2.39 -4.14
N HIS A 112 -26.70 -2.50 -5.25
CA HIS A 112 -27.62 -3.63 -5.49
C HIS A 112 -27.00 -4.80 -6.27
N GLY A 113 -25.83 -4.60 -6.91
CA GLY A 113 -25.10 -5.64 -7.64
C GLY A 113 -24.05 -6.36 -6.80
N ASP A 114 -23.20 -7.14 -7.46
CA ASP A 114 -22.07 -7.80 -6.81
C ASP A 114 -20.91 -6.82 -6.53
N ALA A 115 -20.28 -6.97 -5.38
CA ALA A 115 -19.20 -6.09 -4.97
C ALA A 115 -18.00 -6.10 -5.93
N TRP A 116 -17.71 -7.22 -6.59
CA TRP A 116 -16.61 -7.32 -7.55
C TRP A 116 -16.83 -6.44 -8.79
N GLU A 117 -18.08 -6.17 -9.15
CA GLU A 117 -18.40 -5.22 -10.23
C GLU A 117 -17.89 -3.80 -9.94
N LEU A 118 -17.88 -3.39 -8.65
CA LEU A 118 -17.37 -2.07 -8.24
C LEU A 118 -15.85 -1.99 -8.34
N VAL A 119 -15.16 -3.11 -8.13
CA VAL A 119 -13.70 -3.20 -8.31
C VAL A 119 -13.35 -3.10 -9.81
N LEU A 120 -14.08 -3.84 -10.66
CA LEU A 120 -13.85 -3.83 -12.11
C LEU A 120 -14.31 -2.54 -12.79
N ASN A 121 -15.31 -1.89 -12.26
CA ASN A 121 -15.86 -0.65 -12.79
C ASN A 121 -16.24 0.33 -11.67
N PRO A 122 -15.27 1.12 -11.15
CA PRO A 122 -15.54 2.09 -10.09
C PRO A 122 -16.56 3.17 -10.43
N SER A 123 -16.87 3.39 -11.71
CA SER A 123 -17.90 4.35 -12.13
C SER A 123 -19.32 3.97 -11.68
N LYS A 124 -19.52 2.71 -11.27
CA LYS A 124 -20.79 2.21 -10.68
C LYS A 124 -20.96 2.61 -9.20
N ILE A 125 -19.89 3.11 -8.56
CA ILE A 125 -19.95 3.54 -7.16
C ILE A 125 -20.81 4.81 -7.08
N GLY A 126 -21.90 4.71 -6.33
CA GLY A 126 -22.79 5.82 -6.04
C GLY A 126 -22.65 6.32 -4.60
N LYS A 127 -23.74 6.27 -3.83
CA LYS A 127 -23.69 6.58 -2.40
C LYS A 127 -22.83 5.58 -1.65
N MET A 128 -22.04 6.05 -0.70
CA MET A 128 -21.18 5.22 0.15
C MET A 128 -21.52 5.41 1.63
N ILE A 129 -21.25 4.41 2.44
CA ILE A 129 -21.31 4.53 3.90
C ILE A 129 -20.03 5.24 4.37
N PRO A 130 -20.12 6.35 5.13
CA PRO A 130 -18.93 7.01 5.66
C PRO A 130 -18.16 6.09 6.58
N PHE A 131 -16.82 6.24 6.59
CA PHE A 131 -15.97 5.41 7.43
C PHE A 131 -14.78 6.18 8.01
N ALA A 132 -14.19 5.60 9.04
CA ALA A 132 -12.96 6.04 9.67
C ALA A 132 -12.01 4.85 9.92
N SER A 133 -10.77 5.12 10.30
CA SER A 133 -9.82 4.05 10.59
C SER A 133 -9.01 4.24 11.87
N VAL A 134 -8.55 3.12 12.44
CA VAL A 134 -7.48 3.00 13.42
C VAL A 134 -6.40 2.14 12.78
N LEU A 135 -5.27 2.75 12.43
CA LEU A 135 -4.18 2.08 11.75
C LEU A 135 -3.34 1.26 12.73
N THR A 136 -3.06 0.00 12.38
CA THR A 136 -2.22 -0.88 13.21
C THR A 136 -0.97 -1.41 12.49
N LEU A 137 -0.86 -1.20 11.18
CA LEU A 137 0.29 -1.58 10.36
C LEU A 137 0.50 -0.52 9.26
N PRO A 138 1.55 0.31 9.36
CA PRO A 138 1.88 1.30 8.35
C PRO A 138 2.52 0.63 7.12
N ALA A 139 2.02 0.93 5.92
CA ALA A 139 2.52 0.46 4.63
C ALA A 139 1.84 1.22 3.47
N THR A 140 0.55 0.99 3.28
CA THR A 140 -0.23 1.33 2.08
C THR A 140 -0.72 2.79 2.01
N GLY A 141 -0.62 3.56 3.09
CA GLY A 141 -1.24 4.88 3.17
C GLY A 141 -2.77 4.88 3.01
N SER A 142 -3.43 3.69 3.08
CA SER A 142 -4.87 3.53 2.86
C SER A 142 -5.71 4.33 3.86
N GLU A 143 -5.16 4.63 5.02
CA GLU A 143 -5.76 5.49 6.04
C GLU A 143 -5.89 6.96 5.63
N MET A 144 -5.24 7.37 4.54
CA MET A 144 -5.28 8.76 4.06
C MET A 144 -5.36 8.87 2.53
N ASN A 145 -5.89 7.83 1.85
CA ASN A 145 -6.16 7.86 0.41
C ASN A 145 -7.51 7.21 0.07
N SER A 146 -7.93 7.32 -1.19
CA SER A 146 -9.18 6.72 -1.70
C SER A 146 -8.96 5.39 -2.42
N GLY A 147 -7.72 4.98 -2.66
CA GLY A 147 -7.36 3.74 -3.33
C GLY A 147 -7.58 2.51 -2.43
N ALA A 148 -7.91 1.40 -3.02
CA ALA A 148 -7.99 0.10 -2.35
C ALA A 148 -7.66 -1.01 -3.33
N VAL A 149 -7.12 -2.12 -2.84
CA VAL A 149 -6.76 -3.27 -3.66
C VAL A 149 -7.43 -4.51 -3.12
N ILE A 150 -8.25 -5.16 -3.97
CA ILE A 150 -9.05 -6.34 -3.60
C ILE A 150 -8.67 -7.52 -4.49
N SER A 151 -8.60 -8.68 -3.87
CA SER A 151 -8.38 -9.97 -4.54
C SER A 151 -9.69 -10.66 -4.84
N ASN A 152 -9.73 -11.45 -5.91
CA ASN A 152 -10.74 -12.45 -6.19
C ASN A 152 -10.03 -13.80 -6.20
N ALA A 153 -10.21 -14.60 -5.15
CA ALA A 153 -9.50 -15.86 -4.98
C ALA A 153 -9.94 -16.91 -6.01
N GLU A 154 -11.21 -16.95 -6.36
CA GLU A 154 -11.76 -17.89 -7.36
C GLU A 154 -11.17 -17.65 -8.75
N LYS A 155 -10.94 -16.37 -9.12
CA LYS A 155 -10.38 -15.98 -10.41
C LYS A 155 -8.87 -15.81 -10.41
N GLN A 156 -8.24 -15.87 -9.24
CA GLN A 156 -6.82 -15.51 -9.04
C GLN A 156 -6.49 -14.14 -9.64
N GLU A 157 -7.32 -13.14 -9.32
CA GLU A 157 -7.18 -11.76 -9.79
C GLU A 157 -6.99 -10.82 -8.58
N LYS A 158 -6.25 -9.72 -8.79
CA LYS A 158 -6.06 -8.68 -7.79
C LYS A 158 -6.02 -7.33 -8.49
N PHE A 159 -7.00 -6.48 -8.19
CA PHE A 159 -7.14 -5.17 -8.84
C PHE A 159 -7.28 -4.04 -7.85
N ALA A 160 -6.73 -2.89 -8.24
CA ALA A 160 -6.94 -1.64 -7.55
C ALA A 160 -8.25 -0.97 -8.04
N PHE A 161 -8.93 -0.28 -7.13
CA PHE A 161 -10.03 0.61 -7.45
C PHE A 161 -10.00 1.84 -6.55
N PHE A 162 -10.75 2.87 -6.92
CA PHE A 162 -10.86 4.09 -6.13
C PHE A 162 -12.28 4.24 -5.57
N SER A 163 -12.35 4.57 -4.30
CA SER A 163 -13.58 4.72 -3.52
C SER A 163 -13.59 6.09 -2.81
N SER A 164 -13.79 6.10 -1.50
CA SER A 164 -13.75 7.32 -0.68
C SER A 164 -12.57 7.35 0.27
N TYR A 165 -12.31 8.52 0.80
CA TYR A 165 -11.37 8.72 1.90
C TYR A 165 -12.01 8.39 3.25
N PRO A 166 -11.24 7.92 4.24
CA PRO A 166 -11.70 7.93 5.63
C PRO A 166 -12.04 9.37 6.08
N GLN A 167 -13.07 9.55 6.88
CA GLN A 167 -13.36 10.86 7.46
C GLN A 167 -12.27 11.30 8.44
N PHE A 168 -11.80 10.36 9.24
CA PHE A 168 -10.61 10.54 10.07
C PHE A 168 -9.85 9.21 10.19
N SER A 169 -8.57 9.32 10.57
CA SER A 169 -7.73 8.15 10.84
C SER A 169 -6.91 8.38 12.11
N ILE A 170 -6.97 7.42 13.02
CA ILE A 170 -6.19 7.42 14.25
C ILE A 170 -4.92 6.59 14.03
N LEU A 171 -3.80 7.22 14.28
CA LEU A 171 -2.46 6.67 14.15
C LEU A 171 -1.75 6.72 15.49
N ASP A 172 -1.85 5.63 16.25
CA ASP A 172 -1.09 5.44 17.48
C ASP A 172 0.12 4.53 17.22
N PRO A 173 1.35 5.04 17.19
CA PRO A 173 2.53 4.22 16.91
C PRO A 173 2.70 3.03 17.85
N THR A 174 2.15 3.08 19.07
CA THR A 174 2.24 1.96 20.01
C THR A 174 1.44 0.74 19.55
N ALA A 175 0.45 0.90 18.68
CA ALA A 175 -0.30 -0.20 18.07
C ALA A 175 0.57 -1.11 17.19
N THR A 176 1.72 -0.62 16.74
CA THR A 176 2.66 -1.35 15.86
C THR A 176 3.66 -2.24 16.63
N PHE A 177 3.78 -2.09 17.94
CA PHE A 177 4.84 -2.74 18.74
C PHE A 177 4.77 -4.26 18.79
N SER A 178 3.65 -4.85 18.38
CA SER A 178 3.45 -6.29 18.30
C SER A 178 3.63 -6.86 16.88
N LEU A 179 3.99 -6.02 15.91
CA LEU A 179 4.13 -6.46 14.53
C LEU A 179 5.33 -7.41 14.37
N PRO A 180 5.17 -8.52 13.66
CA PRO A 180 6.30 -9.36 13.26
C PRO A 180 7.29 -8.56 12.39
N LYS A 181 8.59 -8.82 12.58
CA LYS A 181 9.66 -8.15 11.81
C LYS A 181 9.47 -8.23 10.31
N PHE A 182 9.00 -9.37 9.79
CA PHE A 182 8.71 -9.54 8.38
C PHE A 182 7.61 -8.59 7.87
N GLN A 183 6.56 -8.36 8.67
CA GLN A 183 5.50 -7.42 8.29
C GLN A 183 5.98 -5.96 8.32
N ILE A 184 6.85 -5.61 9.28
CA ILE A 184 7.50 -4.29 9.32
C ILE A 184 8.38 -4.11 8.07
N ALA A 185 9.19 -5.10 7.73
CA ALA A 185 10.04 -5.07 6.54
C ALA A 185 9.22 -4.91 5.26
N CYS A 186 8.12 -5.66 5.12
CA CYS A 186 7.19 -5.50 3.99
C CYS A 186 6.58 -4.09 3.95
N GLY A 187 6.20 -3.52 5.10
CA GLY A 187 5.67 -2.16 5.19
C GLY A 187 6.69 -1.09 4.80
N ILE A 188 7.96 -1.25 5.22
CA ILE A 188 9.06 -0.35 4.84
C ILE A 188 9.30 -0.42 3.32
N ALA A 189 9.36 -1.63 2.75
CA ALA A 189 9.55 -1.82 1.32
C ALA A 189 8.38 -1.23 0.50
N ASP A 190 7.15 -1.48 0.91
CA ASP A 190 5.94 -0.96 0.28
C ASP A 190 5.93 0.57 0.26
N THR A 191 6.19 1.18 1.41
CA THR A 191 6.32 2.64 1.55
C THR A 191 7.42 3.22 0.65
N PHE A 192 8.60 2.58 0.64
CA PHE A 192 9.73 3.01 -0.18
C PHE A 192 9.40 2.95 -1.67
N ILE A 193 8.76 1.86 -2.12
CA ILE A 193 8.45 1.64 -3.52
C ILE A 193 7.26 2.49 -3.97
N HIS A 194 6.28 2.77 -3.12
CA HIS A 194 5.25 3.79 -3.40
C HIS A 194 5.87 5.13 -3.80
N VAL A 195 6.84 5.59 -3.02
CA VAL A 195 7.54 6.85 -3.33
C VAL A 195 8.39 6.70 -4.59
N LEU A 196 9.10 5.59 -4.73
CA LEU A 196 10.01 5.36 -5.85
C LEU A 196 9.29 5.31 -7.20
N GLU A 197 8.10 4.71 -7.29
CA GLU A 197 7.32 4.67 -8.53
C GLU A 197 6.66 6.00 -8.89
N GLN A 198 6.51 6.91 -7.94
CA GLN A 198 6.12 8.29 -8.20
C GLN A 198 7.32 9.18 -8.57
N TYR A 199 8.54 8.74 -8.26
CA TYR A 199 9.79 9.46 -8.47
C TYR A 199 10.55 9.02 -9.72
N LEU A 200 10.70 7.69 -9.98
CA LEU A 200 11.42 7.12 -11.13
C LEU A 200 10.56 7.15 -12.40
N THR A 201 10.37 8.33 -12.95
CA THR A 201 9.62 8.56 -14.18
C THR A 201 10.49 9.27 -15.22
N VAL A 202 10.02 9.37 -16.47
CA VAL A 202 10.79 10.01 -17.57
C VAL A 202 10.79 11.53 -17.51
N THR A 203 9.80 12.11 -16.83
CA THR A 203 9.68 13.57 -16.73
C THR A 203 10.15 14.06 -15.38
N ASP A 204 10.95 15.06 -15.40
CA ASP A 204 11.75 15.55 -14.32
C ASP A 204 11.38 16.98 -13.90
N GLU A 205 10.17 17.23 -13.56
CA GLU A 205 9.74 18.60 -13.63
C GLU A 205 9.28 19.20 -12.33
N SER A 206 9.49 18.51 -11.22
CA SER A 206 9.11 19.01 -9.91
C SER A 206 10.20 18.82 -8.87
N PRO A 207 11.19 19.75 -8.81
CA PRO A 207 12.24 19.68 -7.81
C PRO A 207 11.73 19.59 -6.37
N LEU A 208 10.54 20.15 -6.09
CA LEU A 208 9.92 20.07 -4.77
C LEU A 208 9.44 18.65 -4.46
N MET A 209 8.71 18.02 -5.41
CA MET A 209 8.24 16.64 -5.23
C MET A 209 9.43 15.68 -5.12
N ASP A 210 10.49 15.90 -5.90
CA ASP A 210 11.72 15.13 -5.83
C ASP A 210 12.33 15.19 -4.41
N ARG A 211 12.47 16.39 -3.83
CA ARG A 211 13.02 16.56 -2.49
C ARG A 211 12.20 15.89 -1.40
N TRP A 212 10.88 15.96 -1.50
CA TRP A 212 9.99 15.27 -0.56
C TRP A 212 10.09 13.76 -0.68
N SER A 213 10.13 13.25 -1.90
CA SER A 213 10.31 11.83 -2.19
C SER A 213 11.67 11.33 -1.70
N GLU A 214 12.74 12.04 -2.02
CA GLU A 214 14.11 11.75 -1.56
C GLU A 214 14.20 11.76 -0.03
N GLY A 215 13.57 12.75 0.64
CA GLY A 215 13.53 12.84 2.09
C GLY A 215 12.82 11.66 2.74
N ILE A 216 11.68 11.21 2.21
CA ILE A 216 10.97 10.02 2.72
C ILE A 216 11.84 8.77 2.56
N MET A 217 12.44 8.56 1.39
CA MET A 217 13.30 7.39 1.13
C MET A 217 14.55 7.38 2.01
N GLN A 218 15.23 8.52 2.19
CA GLN A 218 16.38 8.65 3.10
C GLN A 218 15.97 8.36 4.54
N THR A 219 14.84 8.91 4.99
CA THR A 219 14.33 8.67 6.34
C THR A 219 14.09 7.17 6.57
N LEU A 220 13.47 6.46 5.62
CA LEU A 220 13.25 5.02 5.73
C LEU A 220 14.58 4.23 5.82
N ILE A 221 15.60 4.60 5.03
CA ILE A 221 16.92 3.98 5.10
C ILE A 221 17.55 4.17 6.48
N GLU A 222 17.43 5.38 7.06
CA GLU A 222 17.97 5.70 8.39
C GLU A 222 17.20 5.01 9.53
N LEU A 223 15.88 4.84 9.38
CA LEU A 223 15.02 4.22 10.38
C LEU A 223 15.10 2.69 10.40
N ALA A 224 15.29 2.07 9.24
CA ALA A 224 15.27 0.61 9.11
C ALA A 224 16.21 -0.12 10.09
N PRO A 225 17.48 0.23 10.27
CA PRO A 225 18.34 -0.40 11.25
C PRO A 225 17.88 -0.17 12.70
N LYS A 226 17.33 1.01 13.03
CA LYS A 226 16.83 1.34 14.37
C LYS A 226 15.61 0.48 14.71
N ILE A 227 14.66 0.35 13.77
CA ILE A 227 13.46 -0.47 13.91
C ILE A 227 13.83 -1.97 13.98
N ASN A 228 14.81 -2.41 13.19
CA ASN A 228 15.30 -3.79 13.23
C ASN A 228 15.93 -4.16 14.58
N ALA A 229 16.65 -3.21 15.18
CA ALA A 229 17.25 -3.37 16.51
C ALA A 229 16.18 -3.38 17.61
N ASP A 230 15.23 -2.46 17.57
CA ASP A 230 14.11 -2.38 18.53
C ASP A 230 12.80 -1.97 17.84
N PRO A 231 11.91 -2.94 17.52
CA PRO A 231 10.61 -2.66 16.93
C PRO A 231 9.65 -1.89 17.84
N ARG A 232 10.01 -1.67 19.12
CA ARG A 232 9.24 -0.88 20.09
C ARG A 232 9.80 0.53 20.27
N ASN A 233 10.81 0.90 19.50
CA ASN A 233 11.32 2.28 19.50
C ASN A 233 10.21 3.21 18.99
N TYR A 234 9.61 3.95 19.90
CA TYR A 234 8.46 4.82 19.61
C TYR A 234 8.80 5.87 18.56
N ASP A 235 9.94 6.53 18.67
CA ASP A 235 10.33 7.60 17.76
C ASP A 235 10.54 7.06 16.34
N ALA A 236 11.25 5.94 16.20
CA ALA A 236 11.48 5.31 14.90
C ALA A 236 10.17 4.80 14.25
N MET A 237 9.29 4.17 15.04
CA MET A 237 7.99 3.69 14.53
C MET A 237 7.02 4.82 14.21
N SER A 238 7.10 5.95 14.94
CA SER A 238 6.33 7.16 14.68
C SER A 238 6.69 7.77 13.32
N GLU A 239 7.97 7.95 13.07
CA GLU A 239 8.45 8.48 11.79
C GLU A 239 8.15 7.52 10.62
N PHE A 240 8.33 6.20 10.81
CA PHE A 240 7.95 5.22 9.79
C PHE A 240 6.46 5.30 9.46
N MET A 241 5.58 5.40 10.48
CA MET A 241 4.13 5.52 10.29
C MET A 241 3.77 6.78 9.50
N LEU A 242 4.41 7.91 9.79
CA LEU A 242 4.23 9.15 9.03
C LEU A 242 4.74 9.02 7.59
N CYS A 243 5.93 8.42 7.39
CA CYS A 243 6.46 8.16 6.05
C CYS A 243 5.48 7.33 5.22
N ALA A 244 4.90 6.26 5.79
CA ALA A 244 3.95 5.40 5.10
C ALA A 244 2.68 6.15 4.68
N THR A 245 2.13 6.97 5.57
CA THR A 245 0.96 7.80 5.28
C THR A 245 1.26 8.83 4.18
N MET A 246 2.41 9.51 4.25
CA MET A 246 2.78 10.56 3.29
C MET A 246 3.20 9.99 1.92
N ALA A 247 3.67 8.75 1.86
CA ALA A 247 4.10 8.10 0.63
C ALA A 247 2.97 7.92 -0.39
N LEU A 248 1.71 7.76 0.05
CA LEU A 248 0.59 7.47 -0.85
C LEU A 248 -0.72 8.23 -0.49
N ASN A 249 -0.62 9.45 0.02
CA ASN A 249 -1.78 10.32 0.25
C ASN A 249 -1.99 11.37 -0.84
N GLY A 250 -1.28 11.27 -1.95
CA GLY A 250 -1.32 12.21 -3.08
C GLY A 250 -0.34 13.38 -2.95
N PHE A 251 0.35 13.52 -1.82
CA PHE A 251 1.23 14.67 -1.56
C PHE A 251 2.48 14.67 -2.47
N THR A 252 3.14 13.53 -2.62
CA THR A 252 4.32 13.39 -3.50
C THR A 252 3.96 13.30 -4.98
N ALA A 253 2.68 13.09 -5.29
CA ALA A 253 2.16 12.90 -6.65
C ALA A 253 1.76 14.22 -7.37
N MET A 254 1.80 15.35 -6.68
CA MET A 254 1.27 16.62 -7.21
C MET A 254 1.98 17.09 -8.48
N GLY A 255 1.30 16.92 -9.62
CA GLY A 255 1.76 17.37 -10.93
C GLY A 255 2.92 16.56 -11.52
N VAL A 256 3.19 15.36 -11.01
CA VAL A 256 4.20 14.42 -11.55
C VAL A 256 3.54 13.20 -12.19
N SER A 257 4.20 12.61 -13.16
CA SER A 257 3.80 11.32 -13.73
C SER A 257 4.14 10.19 -12.75
N GLN A 258 3.39 9.11 -12.78
CA GLN A 258 3.55 7.96 -11.89
C GLN A 258 3.65 6.68 -12.71
N ASP A 259 4.51 5.74 -12.29
CA ASP A 259 4.78 4.50 -13.03
C ASP A 259 3.77 3.39 -12.71
N TRP A 260 3.79 2.88 -11.50
CA TRP A 260 2.96 1.78 -10.97
C TRP A 260 3.18 0.39 -11.63
N ALA A 261 4.18 0.22 -12.51
CA ALA A 261 4.43 -1.06 -13.17
C ALA A 261 4.84 -2.14 -12.16
N THR A 262 5.71 -1.81 -11.21
CA THR A 262 6.16 -2.73 -10.16
C THR A 262 4.99 -3.23 -9.32
N HIS A 263 4.09 -2.33 -8.91
CA HIS A 263 2.90 -2.71 -8.14
C HIS A 263 1.98 -3.63 -8.92
N LEU A 264 1.68 -3.31 -10.18
CA LEU A 264 0.76 -4.10 -10.99
C LEU A 264 1.32 -5.48 -11.36
N ILE A 265 2.63 -5.59 -11.61
CA ILE A 265 3.30 -6.90 -11.78
C ILE A 265 3.30 -7.68 -10.46
N GLY A 266 3.60 -7.02 -9.34
CA GLY A 266 3.55 -7.61 -7.99
C GLY A 266 2.16 -8.12 -7.61
N HIS A 267 1.09 -7.47 -8.07
CA HIS A 267 -0.29 -7.94 -7.87
C HIS A 267 -0.55 -9.30 -8.53
N GLU A 268 -0.04 -9.53 -9.75
CA GLU A 268 -0.18 -10.82 -10.42
C GLU A 268 0.56 -11.93 -9.63
N ILE A 269 1.77 -11.65 -9.14
CA ILE A 269 2.51 -12.60 -8.29
C ILE A 269 1.72 -12.91 -7.02
N THR A 270 1.18 -11.89 -6.35
CA THR A 270 0.34 -12.08 -5.17
C THR A 270 -0.91 -12.90 -5.49
N ALA A 271 -1.58 -12.62 -6.59
CA ALA A 271 -2.82 -13.31 -7.01
C ALA A 271 -2.57 -14.80 -7.29
N LEU A 272 -1.41 -15.14 -7.84
CA LEU A 272 -1.05 -16.51 -8.21
C LEU A 272 -0.50 -17.33 -7.02
N HIS A 273 0.25 -16.70 -6.11
CA HIS A 273 1.03 -17.41 -5.09
C HIS A 273 0.73 -16.99 -3.66
N GLY A 274 -0.11 -15.98 -3.43
CA GLY A 274 -0.41 -15.47 -2.08
C GLY A 274 0.77 -14.78 -1.38
N VAL A 275 1.85 -14.46 -2.09
CA VAL A 275 3.02 -13.77 -1.51
C VAL A 275 2.62 -12.41 -0.98
N THR A 276 3.15 -12.03 0.19
CA THR A 276 2.91 -10.72 0.82
C THR A 276 3.33 -9.60 -0.13
N HIS A 277 2.48 -8.57 -0.25
CA HIS A 277 2.64 -7.51 -1.25
C HIS A 277 4.01 -6.82 -1.21
N GLY A 278 4.44 -6.28 -0.06
CA GLY A 278 5.76 -5.65 0.04
C GLY A 278 6.93 -6.56 -0.34
N GLN A 279 6.79 -7.89 -0.13
CA GLN A 279 7.78 -8.87 -0.57
C GLN A 279 7.83 -8.99 -2.10
N THR A 280 6.69 -8.97 -2.81
CA THR A 280 6.68 -9.01 -4.27
C THR A 280 7.29 -7.75 -4.87
N LEU A 281 7.03 -6.61 -4.24
CA LEU A 281 7.56 -5.33 -4.70
C LEU A 281 9.09 -5.26 -4.61
N ALA A 282 9.68 -5.75 -3.49
CA ALA A 282 11.14 -5.79 -3.31
C ALA A 282 11.87 -6.61 -4.37
N VAL A 283 11.21 -7.63 -4.95
CA VAL A 283 11.74 -8.41 -6.06
C VAL A 283 11.57 -7.67 -7.40
N VAL A 284 10.34 -7.24 -7.71
CA VAL A 284 9.99 -6.74 -9.04
C VAL A 284 10.66 -5.40 -9.35
N ILE A 285 10.81 -4.51 -8.38
CA ILE A 285 11.42 -3.18 -8.59
C ILE A 285 12.85 -3.27 -9.15
N LEU A 286 13.62 -4.29 -8.74
CA LEU A 286 14.99 -4.47 -9.21
C LEU A 286 15.03 -4.82 -10.71
N GLY A 287 14.15 -5.70 -11.15
CA GLY A 287 13.99 -6.02 -12.57
C GLY A 287 13.48 -4.82 -13.36
N THR A 288 12.52 -4.07 -12.82
CA THR A 288 11.99 -2.86 -13.46
C THR A 288 13.10 -1.81 -13.63
N MET A 289 13.89 -1.53 -12.59
CA MET A 289 15.02 -0.59 -12.69
C MET A 289 16.06 -1.07 -13.69
N THR A 290 16.35 -2.37 -13.75
CA THR A 290 17.34 -2.95 -14.66
C THR A 290 16.91 -2.83 -16.12
N VAL A 291 15.69 -3.24 -16.45
CA VAL A 291 15.18 -3.28 -17.83
C VAL A 291 14.87 -1.87 -18.34
N MET A 292 14.32 -1.01 -17.47
CA MET A 292 13.91 0.34 -17.84
C MET A 292 15.00 1.40 -17.63
N ARG A 293 16.24 1.00 -17.33
CA ARG A 293 17.32 1.90 -16.92
C ARG A 293 17.61 3.03 -17.92
N GLU A 294 17.56 2.76 -19.22
CA GLU A 294 17.81 3.79 -20.23
C GLU A 294 16.67 4.82 -20.30
N GLN A 295 15.42 4.34 -20.25
CA GLN A 295 14.26 5.23 -20.22
C GLN A 295 14.25 6.11 -18.96
N LYS A 296 14.63 5.54 -17.82
CA LYS A 296 14.62 6.19 -16.50
C LYS A 296 15.98 6.75 -16.07
N LYS A 297 16.96 6.78 -16.98
CA LYS A 297 18.38 7.10 -16.72
C LYS A 297 18.58 8.34 -15.85
N ALA A 298 17.98 9.47 -16.25
CA ALA A 298 18.16 10.74 -15.55
C ALA A 298 17.70 10.65 -14.09
N LYS A 299 16.55 10.03 -13.83
CA LYS A 299 15.99 9.84 -12.49
C LYS A 299 16.74 8.78 -11.70
N LEU A 300 17.20 7.70 -12.34
CA LEU A 300 17.98 6.66 -11.68
C LEU A 300 19.34 7.20 -11.19
N LEU A 301 20.02 8.02 -12.02
CA LEU A 301 21.24 8.71 -11.62
C LEU A 301 21.01 9.72 -10.50
N GLN A 302 19.91 10.47 -10.55
CA GLN A 302 19.51 11.40 -9.50
C GLN A 302 19.21 10.66 -8.19
N PHE A 303 18.47 9.57 -8.25
CA PHE A 303 18.14 8.70 -7.12
C PHE A 303 19.42 8.17 -6.44
N GLY A 304 20.33 7.58 -7.23
CA GLY A 304 21.61 7.09 -6.72
C GLY A 304 22.44 8.19 -6.03
N ALA A 305 22.53 9.36 -6.67
CA ALA A 305 23.30 10.46 -6.14
C ALA A 305 22.72 11.06 -4.85
N ARG A 306 21.39 11.23 -4.79
CA ARG A 306 20.75 11.99 -3.71
C ARG A 306 20.28 11.12 -2.55
N VAL A 307 19.94 9.87 -2.80
CA VAL A 307 19.47 8.95 -1.75
C VAL A 307 20.58 8.05 -1.23
N PHE A 308 21.46 7.56 -2.10
CA PHE A 308 22.57 6.66 -1.75
C PHE A 308 23.96 7.29 -1.81
N ASN A 309 24.07 8.57 -2.14
CA ASN A 309 25.35 9.29 -2.29
C ASN A 309 26.30 8.66 -3.34
N ILE A 310 25.73 8.05 -4.41
CA ILE A 310 26.47 7.43 -5.51
C ILE A 310 26.76 8.49 -6.58
N VAL A 311 27.95 9.11 -6.50
CA VAL A 311 28.35 10.24 -7.37
C VAL A 311 29.55 9.92 -8.26
N GLU A 312 30.33 8.86 -7.94
CA GLU A 312 31.57 8.51 -8.64
C GLU A 312 31.39 7.36 -9.63
N GLY A 313 32.06 7.45 -10.76
CA GLY A 313 32.05 6.48 -11.84
C GLY A 313 31.33 6.98 -13.09
N THR A 314 31.32 6.14 -14.14
CA THR A 314 30.53 6.39 -15.35
C THR A 314 29.03 6.33 -15.03
N GLU A 315 28.18 6.88 -15.90
CA GLU A 315 26.74 6.81 -15.74
C GLU A 315 26.25 5.36 -15.60
N GLU A 316 26.76 4.44 -16.41
CA GLU A 316 26.44 3.00 -16.34
C GLU A 316 26.81 2.41 -14.98
N GLN A 317 28.03 2.63 -14.51
CA GLN A 317 28.48 2.18 -13.19
C GLN A 317 27.66 2.75 -12.05
N ARG A 318 27.23 4.01 -12.18
CA ARG A 318 26.38 4.66 -11.18
C ARG A 318 24.98 4.07 -11.15
N MET A 319 24.40 3.76 -12.32
CA MET A 319 23.11 3.10 -12.38
C MET A 319 23.16 1.69 -11.78
N GLU A 320 24.19 0.88 -12.12
CA GLU A 320 24.39 -0.44 -11.51
C GLU A 320 24.50 -0.35 -9.98
N LYS A 321 25.41 0.49 -9.48
CA LYS A 321 25.58 0.70 -8.04
C LYS A 321 24.28 1.14 -7.35
N THR A 322 23.43 1.91 -8.03
CA THR A 322 22.14 2.37 -7.49
C THR A 322 21.15 1.20 -7.35
N ILE A 323 21.10 0.32 -8.35
CA ILE A 323 20.26 -0.90 -8.30
C ILE A 323 20.78 -1.83 -7.21
N ASP A 324 22.10 -2.05 -7.13
CA ASP A 324 22.73 -2.86 -6.10
C ASP A 324 22.48 -2.32 -4.68
N ALA A 325 22.56 -1.00 -4.50
CA ALA A 325 22.29 -0.37 -3.20
C ALA A 325 20.82 -0.55 -2.79
N SER A 326 19.91 -0.49 -3.75
CA SER A 326 18.48 -0.76 -3.52
C SER A 326 18.27 -2.24 -3.12
N GLU A 327 18.91 -3.17 -3.80
CA GLU A 327 18.87 -4.59 -3.42
C GLU A 327 19.43 -4.83 -2.02
N GLN A 328 20.58 -4.24 -1.71
CA GLN A 328 21.19 -4.35 -0.39
C GLN A 328 20.29 -3.79 0.71
N PHE A 329 19.57 -2.70 0.46
CA PHE A 329 18.59 -2.15 1.39
C PHE A 329 17.46 -3.15 1.67
N PHE A 330 16.85 -3.76 0.65
CA PHE A 330 15.78 -4.74 0.85
C PHE A 330 16.28 -6.00 1.55
N ARG A 331 17.48 -6.48 1.23
CA ARG A 331 18.10 -7.60 1.94
C ARG A 331 18.42 -7.27 3.40
N ALA A 332 18.87 -6.05 3.69
CA ALA A 332 19.19 -5.62 5.04
C ALA A 332 17.96 -5.56 5.97
N ILE A 333 16.78 -5.31 5.42
CA ILE A 333 15.51 -5.39 6.18
C ILE A 333 14.92 -6.81 6.23
N GLY A 334 15.56 -7.80 5.59
CA GLY A 334 15.21 -9.22 5.67
C GLY A 334 14.24 -9.69 4.60
N LEU A 335 14.15 -9.03 3.45
CA LEU A 335 13.32 -9.45 2.33
C LEU A 335 14.13 -10.22 1.27
N ALA A 336 13.48 -11.19 0.64
CA ALA A 336 13.97 -11.82 -0.57
C ALA A 336 13.98 -10.79 -1.73
N THR A 337 14.94 -10.92 -2.64
CA THR A 337 15.10 -10.00 -3.79
C THR A 337 15.12 -10.74 -5.12
N ARG A 338 14.91 -12.05 -5.09
CA ARG A 338 14.83 -12.92 -6.27
C ARG A 338 13.60 -13.82 -6.22
N LEU A 339 13.04 -14.13 -7.37
CA LEU A 339 11.85 -15.00 -7.50
C LEU A 339 12.13 -16.43 -7.02
N TYR A 340 13.34 -16.96 -7.28
CA TYR A 340 13.68 -18.32 -6.83
C TYR A 340 13.68 -18.44 -5.30
N GLU A 341 14.00 -17.39 -4.56
CA GLU A 341 13.95 -17.37 -3.09
C GLU A 341 12.51 -17.52 -2.57
N LEU A 342 11.52 -17.23 -3.43
CA LEU A 342 10.08 -17.37 -3.17
C LEU A 342 9.50 -18.66 -3.79
N ASN A 343 10.34 -19.55 -4.33
CA ASN A 343 9.93 -20.73 -5.08
C ASN A 343 9.08 -20.42 -6.33
N ILE A 344 9.33 -19.27 -6.98
CA ILE A 344 8.63 -18.81 -8.18
C ILE A 344 9.57 -18.97 -9.37
N GLY A 345 9.12 -19.71 -10.37
CA GLY A 345 9.89 -20.04 -11.57
C GLY A 345 9.31 -19.45 -12.86
N LYS A 346 9.89 -19.90 -13.98
CA LYS A 346 9.55 -19.41 -15.34
C LYS A 346 8.09 -19.63 -15.75
N GLU A 347 7.41 -20.64 -15.21
CA GLU A 347 5.99 -20.88 -15.51
C GLU A 347 5.10 -19.70 -15.09
N THR A 348 5.40 -19.12 -13.90
CA THR A 348 4.70 -17.92 -13.43
C THR A 348 4.96 -16.73 -14.33
N ILE A 349 6.20 -16.55 -14.79
CA ILE A 349 6.58 -15.47 -15.71
C ILE A 349 5.77 -15.57 -16.99
N SER A 350 5.71 -16.77 -17.59
CA SER A 350 4.92 -17.03 -18.80
C SER A 350 3.43 -16.76 -18.56
N THR A 351 2.90 -17.18 -17.41
CA THR A 351 1.48 -16.95 -17.05
C THR A 351 1.16 -15.46 -16.96
N ILE A 352 2.01 -14.66 -16.29
CA ILE A 352 1.80 -13.22 -16.14
C ILE A 352 1.88 -12.53 -17.51
N LYS A 353 2.86 -12.88 -18.34
CA LYS A 353 2.98 -12.40 -19.71
C LYS A 353 1.68 -12.62 -20.49
N GLU A 354 1.18 -13.88 -20.53
CA GLU A 354 -0.04 -14.24 -21.26
C GLU A 354 -1.27 -13.47 -20.74
N ARG A 355 -1.40 -13.31 -19.43
CA ARG A 355 -2.47 -12.51 -18.83
C ARG A 355 -2.44 -11.07 -19.31
N PHE A 356 -1.27 -10.44 -19.32
CA PHE A 356 -1.12 -9.04 -19.76
C PHE A 356 -1.36 -8.88 -21.26
N LEU A 357 -0.88 -9.82 -22.07
CA LEU A 357 -1.18 -9.83 -23.52
C LEU A 357 -2.67 -9.99 -23.78
N HIS A 358 -3.33 -10.93 -23.12
CA HIS A 358 -4.77 -11.18 -23.27
C HIS A 358 -5.63 -9.97 -22.85
N ARG A 359 -5.23 -9.27 -21.77
CA ARG A 359 -5.92 -8.07 -21.28
C ARG A 359 -5.57 -6.79 -22.05
N GLY A 360 -4.57 -6.84 -22.95
CA GLY A 360 -4.03 -5.65 -23.61
C GLY A 360 -3.38 -4.66 -22.64
N THR A 361 -2.83 -5.18 -21.53
CA THR A 361 -2.24 -4.35 -20.47
C THR A 361 -1.02 -3.58 -20.96
N ARG A 362 -0.97 -2.30 -20.61
CA ARG A 362 0.16 -1.40 -20.86
C ARG A 362 0.48 -0.66 -19.57
N LEU A 363 1.66 -0.89 -19.01
CA LEU A 363 2.09 -0.35 -17.72
C LEU A 363 3.15 0.74 -17.90
N GLY A 364 3.46 1.39 -16.77
CA GLY A 364 4.44 2.47 -16.71
C GLY A 364 3.87 3.81 -17.14
N GLU A 365 4.57 4.88 -16.80
CA GLU A 365 4.17 6.26 -17.11
C GLU A 365 4.08 6.57 -18.61
N CYS A 366 4.75 5.77 -19.43
CA CYS A 366 4.70 5.85 -20.90
C CYS A 366 3.77 4.81 -21.55
N ALA A 367 3.08 3.98 -20.75
CA ALA A 367 2.21 2.90 -21.21
C ALA A 367 2.90 1.97 -22.23
N ASN A 368 4.19 1.71 -22.08
CA ASN A 368 5.01 0.92 -22.99
C ASN A 368 5.46 -0.44 -22.43
N ILE A 369 5.19 -0.73 -21.15
CA ILE A 369 5.48 -2.03 -20.54
C ILE A 369 4.29 -2.96 -20.82
N ASP A 370 4.44 -3.83 -21.81
CA ASP A 370 3.47 -4.88 -22.17
C ASP A 370 3.84 -6.24 -21.58
N GLY A 371 3.16 -7.30 -22.01
CA GLY A 371 3.46 -8.65 -21.54
C GLY A 371 4.88 -9.12 -21.88
N TYR A 372 5.44 -8.72 -23.03
CA TYR A 372 6.81 -9.11 -23.41
C TYR A 372 7.86 -8.41 -22.57
N LEU A 373 7.69 -7.11 -22.34
CA LEU A 373 8.62 -6.36 -21.50
C LEU A 373 8.49 -6.77 -20.03
N THR A 374 7.27 -7.13 -19.59
CA THR A 374 7.04 -7.73 -18.26
C THR A 374 7.78 -9.06 -18.10
N GLU A 375 7.80 -9.92 -19.13
CA GLU A 375 8.58 -11.17 -19.14
C GLU A 375 10.07 -10.87 -18.97
N GLU A 376 10.60 -9.86 -19.66
CA GLU A 376 12.00 -9.44 -19.53
C GLU A 376 12.30 -8.93 -18.12
N ILE A 377 11.44 -8.08 -17.55
CA ILE A 377 11.55 -7.59 -16.18
C ILE A 377 11.61 -8.76 -15.21
N LEU A 378 10.67 -9.71 -15.28
CA LEU A 378 10.60 -10.84 -14.38
C LEU A 378 11.74 -11.84 -14.55
N ASN A 379 12.28 -12.01 -15.77
CA ASN A 379 13.49 -12.81 -16.00
C ASN A 379 14.74 -12.20 -15.34
N ASN A 380 14.80 -10.88 -15.22
CA ASN A 380 15.85 -10.20 -14.45
C ASN A 380 15.65 -10.27 -12.92
N CYS A 381 14.51 -10.81 -12.47
CA CYS A 381 14.22 -11.06 -11.06
C CYS A 381 14.47 -12.53 -10.63
N LEU A 382 14.89 -13.43 -11.55
CA LEU A 382 15.18 -14.85 -11.27
C LEU A 382 16.42 -15.04 -10.40
#